data_891cddc884550e11d6d95fc8572cdf62
#
_entry.id   891cddc884550e11d6d95fc8572cdf62
#
_cell.length_a   1.000
_cell.length_b   1.000
_cell.length_c   1.000
_cell.angle_alpha   90.00
_cell.angle_beta   90.00
_cell.angle_gamma   90.00
#
_symmetry.space_group_name_H-M   'P 1'
#
loop_
_entity.id
_entity.type
_entity.pdbx_description
1 polymer ?
#
loop_
_entity_poly.entity_id
_entity_poly.type
_entity_poly.pdbx_seq_one_letter_code
_entity_poly.pdbx_strand_id
1 'polypeptide(L)'
;KVGIVGALIGTPEIIILDEPFANLDPSTQIKLKKLIRTWSQNESVTFLISSHDLAHTTEVSDRIVVLNKGELVKDIRTNPETLRELEDFFASSVTVD
;
A
#
# COMPACT_ATOMS: atom_id res chain seq x y z
N LYS A 1 8.98 5.76 -13.61
CA LYS A 1 8.48 6.07 -12.29
C LYS A 1 7.87 4.85 -11.64
N VAL A 2 8.22 4.58 -10.40
CA VAL A 2 7.76 3.41 -9.68
C VAL A 2 6.75 3.83 -8.62
N GLY A 3 5.65 3.10 -8.55
CA GLY A 3 4.65 3.32 -7.53
C GLY A 3 4.10 2.01 -7.03
N ILE A 4 3.38 2.06 -5.95
CA ILE A 4 2.73 0.87 -5.39
C ILE A 4 1.24 1.12 -5.22
N VAL A 5 0.48 0.05 -5.36
CA VAL A 5 -0.95 0.06 -5.08
C VAL A 5 -1.22 -1.00 -4.03
N GLY A 6 -1.74 -0.56 -2.90
CA GLY A 6 -2.13 -1.46 -1.84
C GLY A 6 -3.61 -1.75 -1.92
N ALA A 7 -3.99 -2.96 -1.59
CA ALA A 7 -5.38 -3.34 -1.57
C ALA A 7 -5.73 -4.03 -0.26
N LEU A 8 -6.84 -3.59 0.32
CA LEU A 8 -7.47 -4.23 1.48
C LEU A 8 -8.80 -4.74 0.96
N ILE A 9 -8.88 -6.04 0.80
CA ILE A 9 -9.98 -6.64 0.06
C ILE A 9 -11.22 -6.85 0.91
N GLY A 10 -12.31 -6.29 0.46
CA GLY A 10 -13.65 -6.50 0.97
C GLY A 10 -14.60 -6.41 -0.21
N THR A 11 -15.86 -6.45 0.01
CA THR A 11 -16.88 -6.31 -1.03
C THR A 11 -18.14 -5.74 -0.40
N PRO A 12 -19.03 -5.09 -1.20
CA PRO A 12 -18.91 -4.81 -2.64
C PRO A 12 -18.40 -3.41 -2.96
N GLU A 13 -18.19 -2.55 -1.96
CA GLU A 13 -17.83 -1.16 -2.20
C GLU A 13 -16.33 -0.98 -2.35
N ILE A 14 -15.93 -0.07 -3.23
CA ILE A 14 -14.52 0.23 -3.47
C ILE A 14 -14.27 1.69 -3.16
N ILE A 15 -13.25 1.94 -2.32
CA ILE A 15 -12.80 3.28 -2.01
C ILE A 15 -11.37 3.42 -2.51
N ILE A 16 -11.12 4.45 -3.30
CA ILE A 16 -9.80 4.70 -3.87
C ILE A 16 -9.15 5.87 -3.15
N LEU A 17 -7.97 5.65 -2.61
CA LEU A 17 -7.20 6.67 -1.90
C LEU A 17 -5.88 6.89 -2.62
N ASP A 18 -5.57 8.15 -2.92
CA ASP A 18 -4.33 8.52 -3.60
C ASP A 18 -3.44 9.26 -2.61
N GLU A 19 -2.28 8.66 -2.30
CA GLU A 19 -1.32 9.19 -1.35
C GLU A 19 -1.95 9.60 -0.02
N PRO A 20 -2.71 8.68 0.61
CA PRO A 20 -3.49 9.05 1.80
C PRO A 20 -2.65 9.40 3.02
N PHE A 21 -1.39 8.96 3.06
CA PHE A 21 -0.53 9.21 4.21
C PHE A 21 0.40 10.41 4.01
N ALA A 22 0.38 11.00 2.82
CA ALA A 22 1.25 12.13 2.51
C ALA A 22 0.83 13.37 3.30
N ASN A 23 1.83 14.12 3.78
CA ASN A 23 1.61 15.40 4.47
C ASN A 23 0.82 15.30 5.77
N LEU A 24 0.76 14.11 6.36
CA LEU A 24 0.13 13.91 7.66
C LEU A 24 1.20 13.75 8.73
N ASP A 25 0.91 14.27 9.93
CA ASP A 25 1.79 14.02 11.06
C ASP A 25 1.65 12.57 11.53
N PRO A 26 2.63 12.07 12.30
CA PRO A 26 2.62 10.67 12.71
C PRO A 26 1.35 10.22 13.44
N SER A 27 0.79 11.05 14.30
CA SER A 27 -0.40 10.64 15.04
C SER A 27 -1.62 10.54 14.13
N THR A 28 -1.74 11.41 13.14
CA THR A 28 -2.82 11.35 12.15
C THR A 28 -2.66 10.13 11.25
N GLN A 29 -1.43 9.80 10.87
CA GLN A 29 -1.17 8.59 10.08
C GLN A 29 -1.62 7.33 10.82
N ILE A 30 -1.35 7.25 12.11
CA ILE A 30 -1.78 6.11 12.94
C ILE A 30 -3.29 6.02 12.98
N LYS A 31 -3.96 7.15 13.18
CA LYS A 31 -5.43 7.17 13.21
C LYS A 31 -6.04 6.73 11.88
N LEU A 32 -5.47 7.20 10.78
CA LEU A 32 -5.95 6.84 9.45
C LEU A 32 -5.78 5.33 9.20
N LYS A 33 -4.64 4.77 9.59
CA LYS A 33 -4.40 3.33 9.43
C LYS A 33 -5.42 2.50 10.21
N LYS A 34 -5.72 2.92 11.43
CA LYS A 34 -6.72 2.24 12.24
C LYS A 34 -8.10 2.32 11.61
N LEU A 35 -8.46 3.48 11.09
CA LEU A 35 -9.74 3.68 10.42
C LEU A 35 -9.88 2.78 9.21
N ILE A 36 -8.88 2.75 8.36
CA ILE A 36 -8.87 1.90 7.16
C ILE A 36 -9.02 0.43 7.55
N ARG A 37 -8.25 -0.02 8.52
CA ARG A 37 -8.31 -1.41 8.97
C ARG A 37 -9.68 -1.76 9.51
N THR A 38 -10.25 -0.89 10.33
CA THR A 38 -11.56 -1.13 10.93
C THR A 38 -12.63 -1.25 9.87
N TRP A 39 -12.65 -0.32 8.93
CA TRP A 39 -13.66 -0.31 7.88
C TRP A 39 -13.52 -1.50 6.94
N SER A 40 -12.28 -1.86 6.57
CA SER A 40 -12.08 -2.99 5.65
C SER A 40 -12.49 -4.32 6.28
N GLN A 41 -12.37 -4.45 7.60
CA GLN A 41 -12.72 -5.69 8.29
C GLN A 41 -14.21 -5.79 8.62
N ASN A 42 -14.82 -4.67 8.99
CA ASN A 42 -16.18 -4.68 9.53
C ASN A 42 -17.25 -4.25 8.53
N GLU A 43 -16.87 -3.47 7.53
CA GLU A 43 -17.85 -2.87 6.61
C GLU A 43 -17.83 -3.48 5.22
N SER A 44 -17.03 -4.51 5.01
CA SER A 44 -16.93 -5.18 3.70
C SER A 44 -16.60 -4.20 2.58
N VAL A 45 -15.65 -3.32 2.82
CA VAL A 45 -15.22 -2.31 1.86
C VAL A 45 -13.84 -2.67 1.34
N THR A 46 -13.64 -2.49 0.03
CA THR A 46 -12.33 -2.66 -0.58
C THR A 46 -11.66 -1.29 -0.70
N PHE A 47 -10.46 -1.17 -0.19
CA PHE A 47 -9.66 0.04 -0.35
C PHE A 47 -8.56 -0.20 -1.38
N LEU A 48 -8.42 0.73 -2.32
CA LEU A 48 -7.29 0.76 -3.23
C LEU A 48 -6.45 1.98 -2.89
N ILE A 49 -5.21 1.75 -2.49
CA ILE A 49 -4.33 2.82 -2.04
C ILE A 49 -3.16 2.96 -3.02
N SER A 50 -3.04 4.11 -3.63
CA SER A 50 -1.92 4.45 -4.51
C SER A 50 -0.92 5.27 -3.70
N SER A 51 0.33 4.83 -3.63
CA SER A 51 1.29 5.50 -2.75
C SER A 51 2.73 5.23 -3.17
N HIS A 52 3.63 6.08 -2.68
CA HIS A 52 5.07 5.86 -2.72
C HIS A 52 5.60 5.52 -1.33
N ASP A 53 4.73 5.43 -0.35
CA ASP A 53 5.10 5.13 1.02
C ASP A 53 5.01 3.63 1.27
N LEU A 54 6.15 2.96 1.20
CA LEU A 54 6.22 1.51 1.35
C LEU A 54 5.76 1.05 2.73
N ALA A 55 6.27 1.71 3.77
CA ALA A 55 6.03 1.25 5.13
C ALA A 55 4.55 1.31 5.52
N HIS A 56 3.93 2.47 5.33
CA HIS A 56 2.52 2.63 5.71
C HIS A 56 1.60 1.79 4.84
N THR A 57 1.85 1.76 3.53
CA THR A 57 1.00 1.02 2.61
C THR A 57 1.07 -0.48 2.86
N THR A 58 2.27 -1.00 3.09
CA THR A 58 2.45 -2.43 3.39
C THR A 58 1.77 -2.82 4.70
N GLU A 59 1.84 -1.93 5.68
CA GLU A 59 1.26 -2.20 7.00
C GLU A 59 -0.25 -2.39 6.94
N VAL A 60 -0.94 -1.64 6.10
CA VAL A 60 -2.41 -1.69 6.06
C VAL A 60 -2.97 -2.57 4.94
N SER A 61 -2.15 -3.00 4.00
CA SER A 61 -2.64 -3.70 2.80
C SER A 61 -2.55 -5.21 2.94
N ASP A 62 -3.50 -5.89 2.30
CA ASP A 62 -3.49 -7.35 2.20
C ASP A 62 -2.75 -7.81 0.96
N ARG A 63 -2.64 -6.93 -0.03
CA ARG A 63 -2.00 -7.23 -1.30
C ARG A 63 -1.32 -5.99 -1.83
N ILE A 64 -0.14 -6.16 -2.41
CA ILE A 64 0.65 -5.07 -2.98
C ILE A 64 0.93 -5.36 -4.44
N VAL A 65 0.70 -4.36 -5.27
CA VAL A 65 1.04 -4.41 -6.70
C VAL A 65 2.05 -3.31 -6.95
N VAL A 66 3.16 -3.65 -7.57
CA VAL A 66 4.20 -2.69 -7.92
C VAL A 66 4.12 -2.39 -9.40
N LEU A 67 4.03 -1.11 -9.74
CA LEU A 67 3.96 -0.65 -11.12
C LEU A 67 5.20 0.16 -11.45
N ASN A 68 5.74 -0.05 -12.63
CA ASN A 68 6.87 0.71 -13.13
C ASN A 68 6.59 1.10 -14.58
N LYS A 69 6.50 2.40 -14.83
CA LYS A 69 6.20 2.93 -16.16
C LYS A 69 4.93 2.34 -16.77
N GLY A 70 3.92 2.17 -15.93
CA GLY A 70 2.64 1.64 -16.37
C GLY A 70 2.58 0.12 -16.46
N GLU A 71 3.66 -0.58 -16.17
CA GLU A 71 3.69 -2.03 -16.24
C GLU A 71 3.69 -2.65 -14.85
N LEU A 72 3.00 -3.77 -14.72
CA LEU A 72 2.97 -4.52 -13.47
C LEU A 72 4.28 -5.29 -13.31
N VAL A 73 4.99 -5.01 -12.24
CA VAL A 73 6.29 -5.63 -11.96
C VAL A 73 6.20 -6.71 -10.90
N LYS A 74 5.38 -6.47 -9.86
CA LYS A 74 5.17 -7.41 -8.78
C LYS A 74 3.72 -7.38 -8.35
N ASP A 75 3.24 -8.53 -7.89
CA ASP A 75 1.89 -8.68 -7.35
C ASP A 75 2.00 -9.72 -6.24
N ILE A 76 1.97 -9.27 -5.00
CA ILE A 76 2.23 -10.13 -3.85
C ILE A 76 1.20 -9.92 -2.75
N ARG A 77 0.92 -10.98 -2.00
CA ARG A 77 0.16 -10.87 -0.76
C ARG A 77 1.10 -10.43 0.34
N THR A 78 0.61 -9.56 1.22
CA THR A 78 1.46 -9.07 2.30
C THR A 78 1.66 -10.13 3.38
N ASN A 79 2.87 -10.13 3.93
CA ASN A 79 3.26 -10.96 5.05
C ASN A 79 4.31 -10.20 5.85
N PRO A 80 4.82 -10.74 6.97
CA PRO A 80 5.80 -9.99 7.78
C PRO A 80 7.09 -9.62 7.05
N GLU A 81 7.41 -10.30 5.95
CA GLU A 81 8.63 -10.04 5.19
C GLU A 81 8.42 -9.09 4.02
N THR A 82 7.19 -8.73 3.71
CA THR A 82 6.87 -7.96 2.51
C THR A 82 7.58 -6.62 2.45
N LEU A 83 7.56 -5.85 3.53
CA LEU A 83 8.20 -4.54 3.52
C LEU A 83 9.69 -4.66 3.21
N ARG A 84 10.36 -5.61 3.82
CA ARG A 84 11.78 -5.84 3.59
C ARG A 84 12.06 -6.23 2.14
N GLU A 85 11.24 -7.12 1.59
CA GLU A 85 11.39 -7.54 0.20
C GLU A 85 11.22 -6.37 -0.76
N LEU A 86 10.24 -5.51 -0.50
CA LEU A 86 10.01 -4.34 -1.35
C LEU A 86 11.13 -3.32 -1.22
N GLU A 87 11.62 -3.09 -0.01
CA GLU A 87 12.75 -2.19 0.20
C GLU A 87 13.97 -2.67 -0.55
N ASP A 88 14.27 -3.96 -0.50
CA ASP A 88 15.39 -4.54 -1.23
C ASP A 88 15.20 -4.42 -2.74
N PHE A 89 13.99 -4.66 -3.22
CA PHE A 89 13.68 -4.52 -4.64
C PHE A 89 13.90 -3.10 -5.13
N PHE A 90 13.39 -2.11 -4.39
CA PHE A 90 13.55 -0.72 -4.79
C PHE A 90 14.99 -0.25 -4.66
N ALA A 91 15.71 -0.73 -3.67
CA ALA A 91 17.13 -0.40 -3.53
C ALA A 91 17.93 -0.91 -4.71
N SER A 92 17.65 -2.13 -5.17
CA SER A 92 18.30 -2.70 -6.35
C SER A 92 17.97 -1.89 -7.60
N SER A 93 16.73 -1.47 -7.75
CA SER A 93 16.32 -0.67 -8.92
C SER A 93 17.03 0.68 -8.95
N VAL A 94 17.20 1.29 -7.78
CA VAL A 94 17.88 2.58 -7.68
C VAL A 94 19.37 2.45 -8.02
N THR A 95 20.01 1.38 -7.59
CA THR A 95 21.43 1.18 -7.86
C THR A 95 21.74 0.92 -9.33
N VAL A 96 20.79 0.42 -10.07
CA VAL A 96 20.97 0.13 -11.49
C VAL A 96 21.00 1.41 -12.32
N ASP A 97 20.32 2.42 -11.86
CA ASP A 97 20.27 3.71 -12.55
C ASP A 97 21.51 4.54 -12.26
#